data_00ddf19f270565ebea47346ddad1e579
#
_entry.id   00ddf19f270565ebea47346ddad1e579
#
_cell.length_a   1.000
_cell.length_b   1.000
_cell.length_c   1.000
_cell.angle_alpha   90.00
_cell.angle_beta   90.00
_cell.angle_gamma   90.00
#
_symmetry.space_group_name_H-M   'P 1'
#
loop_
_entity.id
_entity.type
_entity.pdbx_description
1 polymer ?
#
loop_
_entity_poly.entity_id
_entity_poly.type
_entity_poly.pdbx_seq_one_letter_code
_entity_poly.pdbx_strand_id
1 'polypeptide(L)'
;MTLLLFVGLTVVAAAAADAGPAAAGVGRTVQTSTTLAPSRFVALASPVRAYDSGAGGVGTSPVRVTLGATIPADATAVVLNLTGDRPSKATTVTAYPGNLSTPPTVSALNLTAGSTDADLVTVALPGAAGGTIDLHSSTGTVRLIVDLAGYYTASTTAGGAVYVPAAPFRAYDSRTVDDGGAPLTGTAQTLSAAALHVPASATAVVANVTAVAPSTSTFLTVWPAGRSKPTVSDLNVAGGDTRANLVTVGLGAAGAGISLANAIGSTQFLVDVVGWYSSSATGALYTPLVTPTRVFGVSARPALGAGKTFDLALPAPVPADASAAAFTLTVAAASAKTHLDAYAPGPLPATSNVNVDAGVNTPNLVLSSLGSSTTAVEANASSLTGSVHTATAVRFANSVGTAELIVDLQGYFVPNPGGNDVAYTQCSSSGTGSGTAEPLPTSAAFGILNPTGGGLAFSGVNPCLGAEDSWATGTPGGEGFYLALSDKGPSSANWPGTTSTPQACTAGANSAGCAYDFGYDQAQNVYADAATTGHATAATWWLDVETSAPWQASTSQNAQVVDGAQAYLAAEGVTVGLYSTASQWSALVAALGIPSAPEWYAQAGLSDAQL
;
A
#
# COMPACT_ATOMS: atom_id res chain seq x y z
N MET A 1 -92.75 -37.54 -26.17
CA MET A 1 -92.36 -36.41 -27.02
C MET A 1 -91.52 -35.47 -26.16
N THR A 2 -90.24 -35.72 -26.21
CA THR A 2 -89.25 -35.18 -25.28
C THR A 2 -88.48 -34.07 -25.99
N LEU A 3 -88.46 -32.88 -25.45
CA LEU A 3 -87.81 -31.69 -25.97
C LEU A 3 -86.39 -31.63 -25.31
N LEU A 4 -85.37 -31.78 -26.11
CA LEU A 4 -83.96 -31.56 -25.65
C LEU A 4 -83.59 -30.10 -25.89
N LEU A 5 -83.14 -29.46 -24.80
CA LEU A 5 -82.62 -28.11 -24.81
C LEU A 5 -81.08 -28.21 -24.92
N PHE A 6 -80.52 -27.73 -26.02
CA PHE A 6 -79.06 -27.58 -26.18
C PHE A 6 -78.61 -26.23 -25.60
N VAL A 7 -77.80 -26.30 -24.58
CA VAL A 7 -77.05 -25.12 -24.08
C VAL A 7 -75.68 -25.17 -24.75
N GLY A 8 -75.40 -24.19 -25.59
CA GLY A 8 -74.09 -24.04 -26.21
C GLY A 8 -73.06 -23.52 -25.23
N LEU A 9 -72.03 -24.30 -24.98
CA LEU A 9 -70.87 -23.87 -24.19
C LEU A 9 -69.75 -23.43 -25.17
N THR A 10 -69.55 -22.10 -25.23
CA THR A 10 -68.39 -21.56 -25.97
C THR A 10 -67.13 -21.78 -25.14
N VAL A 11 -66.29 -22.70 -25.57
CA VAL A 11 -64.95 -22.89 -25.03
C VAL A 11 -64.05 -21.86 -25.67
N VAL A 12 -63.60 -20.87 -24.87
CA VAL A 12 -62.49 -20.00 -25.21
C VAL A 12 -61.20 -20.79 -24.92
N ALA A 13 -60.50 -21.21 -25.96
CA ALA A 13 -59.20 -21.82 -25.88
C ALA A 13 -58.19 -20.74 -25.48
N ALA A 14 -57.81 -20.70 -24.22
CA ALA A 14 -56.62 -19.99 -23.77
C ALA A 14 -55.38 -20.75 -24.24
N ALA A 15 -54.62 -20.15 -25.15
CA ALA A 15 -53.30 -20.64 -25.52
C ALA A 15 -52.42 -20.58 -24.28
N ALA A 16 -52.16 -21.74 -23.68
CA ALA A 16 -51.08 -21.87 -22.70
C ALA A 16 -49.75 -21.71 -23.46
N ALA A 17 -49.12 -20.57 -23.26
CA ALA A 17 -47.72 -20.40 -23.60
C ALA A 17 -46.91 -21.36 -22.70
N ASP A 18 -46.24 -22.32 -23.32
CA ASP A 18 -45.28 -23.19 -22.69
C ASP A 18 -44.13 -22.33 -22.15
N ALA A 19 -44.22 -21.95 -20.88
CA ALA A 19 -43.09 -21.42 -20.14
C ALA A 19 -42.14 -22.59 -19.87
N GLY A 20 -41.15 -22.75 -20.74
CA GLY A 20 -40.02 -23.62 -20.46
C GLY A 20 -39.46 -23.26 -19.07
N PRO A 21 -38.82 -24.24 -18.39
CA PRO A 21 -38.29 -23.98 -17.04
C PRO A 21 -37.32 -22.79 -17.11
N ALA A 22 -37.70 -21.73 -16.44
CA ALA A 22 -36.79 -20.60 -16.18
C ALA A 22 -35.53 -21.22 -15.59
N ALA A 23 -34.45 -21.13 -16.34
CA ALA A 23 -33.13 -21.41 -15.80
C ALA A 23 -33.03 -20.60 -14.53
N ALA A 24 -33.03 -21.29 -13.39
CA ALA A 24 -32.73 -20.66 -12.11
C ALA A 24 -31.36 -20.01 -12.30
N GLY A 25 -31.37 -18.75 -12.61
CA GLY A 25 -30.18 -17.92 -12.53
C GLY A 25 -29.70 -18.10 -11.10
N VAL A 26 -28.63 -18.86 -10.95
CA VAL A 26 -27.88 -18.90 -9.71
C VAL A 26 -27.50 -17.45 -9.49
N GLY A 27 -28.30 -16.76 -8.70
CA GLY A 27 -28.00 -15.43 -8.20
C GLY A 27 -26.69 -15.56 -7.45
N ARG A 28 -25.59 -15.34 -8.16
CA ARG A 28 -24.28 -15.18 -7.57
C ARG A 28 -24.41 -13.91 -6.74
N THR A 29 -24.59 -14.09 -5.43
CA THR A 29 -24.28 -13.04 -4.48
C THR A 29 -22.82 -12.70 -4.77
N VAL A 30 -22.59 -11.58 -5.44
CA VAL A 30 -21.29 -10.92 -5.47
C VAL A 30 -21.02 -10.65 -4.00
N GLN A 31 -20.16 -11.47 -3.42
CA GLN A 31 -19.67 -11.26 -2.07
C GLN A 31 -18.92 -9.94 -2.17
N THR A 32 -19.52 -8.87 -1.68
CA THR A 32 -18.86 -7.57 -1.60
C THR A 32 -17.64 -7.77 -0.73
N SER A 33 -16.46 -7.88 -1.35
CA SER A 33 -15.20 -7.98 -0.64
C SER A 33 -15.04 -6.69 0.15
N THR A 34 -15.06 -6.82 1.47
CA THR A 34 -14.75 -5.71 2.36
C THR A 34 -13.24 -5.47 2.25
N THR A 35 -12.84 -4.22 2.10
CA THR A 35 -11.45 -3.81 2.12
C THR A 35 -11.06 -3.37 3.53
N LEU A 36 -9.78 -3.43 3.84
CA LEU A 36 -9.21 -2.81 5.04
C LEU A 36 -8.63 -1.43 4.70
N ALA A 37 -8.23 -0.70 5.72
CA ALA A 37 -7.66 0.65 5.55
C ALA A 37 -6.39 0.61 4.67
N PRO A 38 -6.19 1.62 3.80
CA PRO A 38 -4.94 1.81 3.09
C PRO A 38 -3.76 1.87 4.04
N SER A 39 -2.68 1.17 3.72
CA SER A 39 -1.64 0.83 4.69
C SER A 39 -0.24 0.93 4.10
N ARG A 40 0.73 1.20 4.97
CA ARG A 40 2.16 1.28 4.67
C ARG A 40 2.84 -0.05 4.97
N PHE A 41 3.87 -0.38 4.22
CA PHE A 41 4.65 -1.61 4.41
C PHE A 41 5.79 -1.40 5.40
N VAL A 42 5.94 -2.34 6.32
CA VAL A 42 7.08 -2.43 7.24
C VAL A 42 7.82 -3.73 6.96
N ALA A 43 9.02 -3.63 6.41
CA ALA A 43 9.88 -4.79 6.20
C ALA A 43 10.44 -5.28 7.54
N LEU A 44 10.49 -6.58 7.75
CA LEU A 44 11.23 -7.14 8.88
C LEU A 44 12.73 -6.93 8.68
N ALA A 45 13.45 -6.73 9.77
CA ALA A 45 14.92 -6.58 9.75
C ALA A 45 15.64 -7.80 9.15
N SER A 46 15.02 -8.95 9.20
CA SER A 46 15.37 -10.20 8.52
C SER A 46 14.11 -11.07 8.45
N PRO A 47 13.89 -11.86 7.38
CA PRO A 47 12.78 -12.81 7.33
C PRO A 47 12.84 -13.81 8.50
N VAL A 48 11.67 -14.17 9.04
CA VAL A 48 11.56 -15.00 10.25
C VAL A 48 10.57 -16.15 10.02
N ARG A 49 10.95 -17.37 10.39
CA ARG A 49 10.02 -18.51 10.37
C ARG A 49 8.97 -18.38 11.46
N ALA A 50 7.70 -18.23 11.04
CA ALA A 50 6.56 -18.13 11.94
C ALA A 50 5.90 -19.49 12.21
N TYR A 51 5.95 -20.41 11.22
CA TYR A 51 5.29 -21.71 11.35
C TYR A 51 5.97 -22.78 10.52
N ASP A 52 5.97 -23.98 11.03
CA ASP A 52 6.34 -25.24 10.35
C ASP A 52 5.42 -26.35 10.87
N SER A 53 4.58 -26.90 10.02
CA SER A 53 3.65 -27.98 10.39
C SER A 53 4.36 -29.31 10.72
N GLY A 54 5.66 -29.41 10.46
CA GLY A 54 6.41 -30.64 10.66
C GLY A 54 5.92 -31.81 9.81
N ALA A 55 6.23 -33.03 10.23
CA ALA A 55 5.89 -34.25 9.51
C ALA A 55 4.38 -34.57 9.43
N GLY A 56 3.58 -34.03 10.35
CA GLY A 56 2.12 -34.22 10.35
C GLY A 56 1.41 -33.51 9.22
N GLY A 57 1.99 -32.43 8.73
CA GLY A 57 1.47 -31.65 7.62
C GLY A 57 0.12 -30.94 7.92
N VAL A 58 -0.37 -30.22 6.93
CA VAL A 58 -1.71 -29.60 6.89
C VAL A 58 -2.56 -30.38 5.90
N GLY A 59 -3.78 -30.71 6.31
CA GLY A 59 -4.75 -31.46 5.50
C GLY A 59 -5.92 -30.59 5.04
N THR A 60 -7.05 -31.27 4.77
CA THR A 60 -8.30 -30.62 4.33
C THR A 60 -9.05 -29.91 5.48
N SER A 61 -8.66 -30.09 6.72
CA SER A 61 -9.12 -29.25 7.84
C SER A 61 -8.18 -28.07 7.98
N PRO A 62 -8.68 -26.83 7.99
CA PRO A 62 -7.84 -25.66 8.16
C PRO A 62 -7.04 -25.67 9.47
N VAL A 63 -5.81 -25.19 9.40
CA VAL A 63 -4.94 -25.02 10.55
C VAL A 63 -4.71 -23.54 10.79
N ARG A 64 -5.04 -23.08 12.00
CA ARG A 64 -4.81 -21.70 12.42
C ARG A 64 -3.38 -21.48 12.86
N VAL A 65 -2.76 -20.45 12.30
CA VAL A 65 -1.40 -20.02 12.62
C VAL A 65 -1.45 -18.65 13.27
N THR A 66 -0.92 -18.53 14.49
CA THR A 66 -0.72 -17.23 15.15
C THR A 66 0.66 -16.71 14.79
N LEU A 67 0.72 -15.51 14.25
CA LEU A 67 1.96 -14.91 13.72
C LEU A 67 2.88 -14.35 14.82
N GLY A 68 2.37 -14.26 16.05
CA GLY A 68 3.14 -13.85 17.22
C GLY A 68 3.37 -12.33 17.34
N ALA A 69 4.18 -11.96 18.35
CA ALA A 69 4.45 -10.56 18.70
C ALA A 69 5.25 -9.78 17.65
N THR A 70 5.77 -10.45 16.62
CA THR A 70 6.47 -9.79 15.50
C THR A 70 5.51 -8.94 14.64
N ILE A 71 4.23 -9.29 14.65
CA ILE A 71 3.18 -8.58 13.91
C ILE A 71 2.35 -7.78 14.91
N PRO A 72 2.35 -6.43 14.82
CA PRO A 72 1.58 -5.59 15.74
C PRO A 72 0.07 -5.75 15.54
N ALA A 73 -0.70 -5.41 16.58
CA ALA A 73 -2.14 -5.62 16.59
C ALA A 73 -2.91 -4.76 15.56
N ASP A 74 -2.31 -3.66 15.11
CA ASP A 74 -2.83 -2.74 14.09
C ASP A 74 -2.39 -3.11 12.67
N ALA A 75 -1.71 -4.24 12.49
CA ALA A 75 -1.37 -4.73 11.15
C ALA A 75 -2.64 -5.08 10.36
N THR A 76 -2.71 -4.60 9.12
CA THR A 76 -3.83 -4.83 8.20
C THR A 76 -3.60 -6.00 7.26
N ALA A 77 -2.34 -6.35 6.98
CA ALA A 77 -1.96 -7.52 6.20
C ALA A 77 -0.53 -7.96 6.53
N VAL A 78 -0.22 -9.18 6.18
CA VAL A 78 1.12 -9.77 6.32
C VAL A 78 1.62 -10.23 4.95
N VAL A 79 2.93 -10.05 4.71
CA VAL A 79 3.65 -10.59 3.55
C VAL A 79 4.49 -11.76 4.03
N LEU A 80 4.27 -12.93 3.45
CA LEU A 80 4.92 -14.16 3.85
C LEU A 80 5.30 -15.02 2.64
N ASN A 81 6.38 -15.75 2.75
CA ASN A 81 6.70 -16.82 1.81
C ASN A 81 6.10 -18.13 2.36
N LEU A 82 5.28 -18.78 1.54
CA LEU A 82 4.63 -20.04 1.87
C LEU A 82 5.31 -21.16 1.10
N THR A 83 5.94 -22.11 1.81
CA THR A 83 6.55 -23.28 1.20
C THR A 83 5.69 -24.51 1.48
N GLY A 84 5.33 -25.22 0.42
CA GLY A 84 4.71 -26.55 0.50
C GLY A 84 5.73 -27.64 0.17
N ASP A 85 5.94 -28.58 1.10
CA ASP A 85 6.97 -29.62 0.99
C ASP A 85 6.31 -31.01 0.95
N ARG A 86 6.61 -31.76 -0.10
CA ARG A 86 6.23 -33.17 -0.31
C ARG A 86 4.79 -33.51 -0.02
N PRO A 87 3.82 -32.89 -0.71
CA PRO A 87 2.41 -33.25 -0.54
C PRO A 87 2.17 -34.73 -0.87
N SER A 88 1.31 -35.36 -0.09
CA SER A 88 0.95 -36.79 -0.27
C SER A 88 0.14 -37.03 -1.55
N LYS A 89 -0.47 -36.00 -2.11
CA LYS A 89 -1.23 -35.99 -3.38
C LYS A 89 -1.04 -34.63 -4.06
N ALA A 90 -1.34 -34.54 -5.34
CA ALA A 90 -1.50 -33.25 -6.01
C ALA A 90 -2.56 -32.43 -5.28
N THR A 91 -2.24 -31.19 -4.91
CA THR A 91 -3.10 -30.34 -4.10
C THR A 91 -2.89 -28.86 -4.39
N THR A 92 -3.90 -28.05 -4.05
CA THR A 92 -3.76 -26.60 -3.94
C THR A 92 -3.71 -26.22 -2.45
N VAL A 93 -2.93 -25.20 -2.14
CA VAL A 93 -2.86 -24.65 -0.78
C VAL A 93 -3.41 -23.24 -0.80
N THR A 94 -4.24 -22.94 0.19
CA THR A 94 -4.77 -21.59 0.43
C THR A 94 -4.29 -21.08 1.77
N ALA A 95 -3.76 -19.85 1.79
CA ALA A 95 -3.52 -19.07 3.00
C ALA A 95 -4.51 -17.90 3.01
N TYR A 96 -5.22 -17.70 4.11
CA TYR A 96 -6.31 -16.73 4.18
C TYR A 96 -6.51 -16.19 5.60
N PRO A 97 -7.26 -15.08 5.77
CA PRO A 97 -7.51 -14.47 7.07
C PRO A 97 -8.17 -15.43 8.05
N GLY A 98 -7.63 -15.51 9.28
CA GLY A 98 -8.12 -16.44 10.31
C GLY A 98 -9.51 -16.13 10.87
N ASN A 99 -10.18 -15.05 10.45
CA ASN A 99 -11.58 -14.76 10.79
C ASN A 99 -12.59 -15.34 9.81
N LEU A 100 -12.16 -15.88 8.65
CA LEU A 100 -13.06 -16.52 7.70
C LEU A 100 -13.43 -17.92 8.17
N SER A 101 -14.70 -18.27 8.07
CA SER A 101 -15.22 -19.58 8.48
C SER A 101 -14.92 -20.69 7.47
N THR A 102 -14.65 -20.33 6.22
CA THR A 102 -14.38 -21.26 5.12
C THR A 102 -13.23 -20.75 4.24
N PRO A 103 -12.39 -21.65 3.69
CA PRO A 103 -11.37 -21.27 2.74
C PRO A 103 -11.99 -20.59 1.50
N PRO A 104 -11.44 -19.46 1.02
CA PRO A 104 -11.86 -18.86 -0.26
C PRO A 104 -11.44 -19.76 -1.43
N THR A 105 -12.12 -19.60 -2.58
CA THR A 105 -11.89 -20.39 -3.80
C THR A 105 -10.69 -19.91 -4.63
N VAL A 106 -9.60 -19.58 -3.94
CA VAL A 106 -8.32 -19.13 -4.54
C VAL A 106 -7.21 -20.08 -4.12
N SER A 107 -6.06 -20.02 -4.78
CA SER A 107 -4.90 -20.81 -4.37
C SER A 107 -3.64 -19.95 -4.29
N ALA A 108 -2.83 -20.20 -3.27
CA ALA A 108 -1.50 -19.63 -3.13
C ALA A 108 -0.41 -20.55 -3.72
N LEU A 109 -0.57 -21.87 -3.55
CA LEU A 109 0.33 -22.87 -4.13
C LEU A 109 -0.47 -23.91 -4.92
N ASN A 110 0.12 -24.41 -6.00
CA ASN A 110 -0.36 -25.57 -6.76
C ASN A 110 0.77 -26.61 -6.82
N LEU A 111 0.59 -27.72 -6.13
CA LEU A 111 1.64 -28.69 -5.89
C LEU A 111 1.32 -30.03 -6.53
N THR A 112 2.32 -30.66 -7.16
CA THR A 112 2.25 -32.07 -7.54
C THR A 112 2.70 -32.96 -6.39
N ALA A 113 2.27 -34.22 -6.35
CA ALA A 113 2.65 -35.13 -5.29
C ALA A 113 4.18 -35.24 -5.17
N GLY A 114 4.72 -35.05 -3.96
CA GLY A 114 6.14 -35.13 -3.67
C GLY A 114 6.98 -33.91 -4.08
N SER A 115 6.40 -32.88 -4.73
CA SER A 115 7.13 -31.64 -5.06
C SER A 115 7.42 -30.78 -3.83
N THR A 116 8.33 -29.82 -3.98
CA THR A 116 8.57 -28.72 -3.02
C THR A 116 8.63 -27.43 -3.79
N ASP A 117 7.65 -26.56 -3.54
CA ASP A 117 7.52 -25.24 -4.17
C ASP A 117 7.22 -24.17 -3.11
N ALA A 118 7.56 -22.93 -3.44
CA ALA A 118 7.31 -21.77 -2.58
C ALA A 118 6.78 -20.59 -3.40
N ASP A 119 5.85 -19.85 -2.81
CA ASP A 119 5.34 -18.59 -3.36
C ASP A 119 5.20 -17.52 -2.28
N LEU A 120 5.43 -16.27 -2.65
CA LEU A 120 5.08 -15.13 -1.81
C LEU A 120 3.56 -14.97 -1.76
N VAL A 121 3.03 -14.64 -0.61
CA VAL A 121 1.59 -14.45 -0.39
C VAL A 121 1.38 -13.22 0.47
N THR A 122 0.36 -12.43 0.15
CA THR A 122 -0.15 -11.37 1.02
C THR A 122 -1.48 -11.80 1.60
N VAL A 123 -1.59 -11.81 2.93
CA VAL A 123 -2.82 -12.20 3.63
C VAL A 123 -3.32 -11.06 4.48
N ALA A 124 -4.57 -10.66 4.28
CA ALA A 124 -5.22 -9.63 5.11
C ALA A 124 -5.37 -10.09 6.57
N LEU A 125 -5.27 -9.14 7.50
CA LEU A 125 -5.44 -9.35 8.93
C LEU A 125 -6.58 -8.47 9.46
N PRO A 126 -7.84 -8.83 9.25
CA PRO A 126 -8.97 -8.02 9.66
C PRO A 126 -9.18 -8.07 11.18
N GLY A 127 -9.05 -6.92 11.83
CA GLY A 127 -9.45 -6.71 13.23
C GLY A 127 -8.51 -7.30 14.28
N ALA A 128 -8.92 -7.17 15.55
CA ALA A 128 -8.14 -7.53 16.74
C ALA A 128 -7.87 -9.04 16.94
N ALA A 129 -7.93 -9.84 15.89
CA ALA A 129 -7.74 -11.29 15.95
C ALA A 129 -6.27 -11.74 16.17
N GLY A 130 -5.40 -10.84 16.67
CA GLY A 130 -4.05 -11.21 17.10
C GLY A 130 -3.13 -11.69 15.99
N GLY A 131 -3.32 -11.21 14.72
CA GLY A 131 -2.44 -11.60 13.61
C GLY A 131 -2.54 -13.10 13.32
N THR A 132 -3.73 -13.63 13.07
CA THR A 132 -3.93 -15.05 12.71
C THR A 132 -4.26 -15.23 11.24
N ILE A 133 -3.68 -16.25 10.65
CA ILE A 133 -4.03 -16.76 9.32
C ILE A 133 -4.43 -18.23 9.41
N ASP A 134 -5.22 -18.69 8.47
CA ASP A 134 -5.57 -20.10 8.34
C ASP A 134 -4.93 -20.68 7.08
N LEU A 135 -4.41 -21.90 7.18
CA LEU A 135 -3.80 -22.67 6.09
C LEU A 135 -4.67 -23.89 5.80
N HIS A 136 -4.88 -24.17 4.51
CA HIS A 136 -5.73 -25.26 4.06
C HIS A 136 -5.13 -25.95 2.83
N SER A 137 -5.14 -27.28 2.82
CA SER A 137 -4.83 -28.10 1.65
C SER A 137 -6.11 -28.67 1.06
N SER A 138 -6.33 -28.55 -0.25
CA SER A 138 -7.56 -29.01 -0.90
C SER A 138 -7.70 -30.54 -0.91
N THR A 139 -6.57 -31.26 -0.91
CA THR A 139 -6.54 -32.75 -0.90
C THR A 139 -5.27 -33.24 -0.20
N GLY A 140 -5.35 -34.43 0.41
CA GLY A 140 -4.21 -35.05 1.08
C GLY A 140 -3.63 -34.24 2.22
N THR A 141 -2.33 -34.40 2.46
CA THR A 141 -1.56 -33.65 3.47
C THR A 141 -0.28 -33.09 2.84
N VAL A 142 0.16 -31.94 3.29
CA VAL A 142 1.38 -31.28 2.86
C VAL A 142 2.06 -30.62 4.06
N ARG A 143 3.39 -30.74 4.19
CA ARG A 143 4.11 -29.93 5.15
C ARG A 143 4.12 -28.50 4.66
N LEU A 144 3.65 -27.57 5.49
CA LEU A 144 3.63 -26.14 5.20
C LEU A 144 4.58 -25.40 6.12
N ILE A 145 5.32 -24.48 5.53
CA ILE A 145 6.28 -23.62 6.21
C ILE A 145 5.89 -22.17 5.86
N VAL A 146 5.84 -21.30 6.88
CA VAL A 146 5.50 -19.88 6.74
C VAL A 146 6.68 -19.06 7.22
N ASP A 147 7.26 -18.28 6.33
CA ASP A 147 8.35 -17.37 6.60
C ASP A 147 7.89 -15.92 6.39
N LEU A 148 7.91 -15.09 7.44
CA LEU A 148 7.45 -13.70 7.40
C LEU A 148 8.52 -12.80 6.79
N ALA A 149 8.14 -11.96 5.82
CA ALA A 149 8.97 -10.93 5.20
C ALA A 149 8.67 -9.52 5.74
N GLY A 150 7.40 -9.26 6.08
CA GLY A 150 6.95 -7.95 6.55
C GLY A 150 5.44 -7.91 6.78
N TYR A 151 4.95 -6.73 7.09
CA TYR A 151 3.52 -6.50 7.30
C TYR A 151 3.11 -5.10 6.82
N TYR A 152 1.82 -4.93 6.62
CA TYR A 152 1.21 -3.64 6.35
C TYR A 152 0.51 -3.12 7.60
N THR A 153 0.56 -1.81 7.83
CA THR A 153 -0.12 -1.14 8.94
C THR A 153 -0.71 0.19 8.48
N ALA A 154 -1.89 0.53 9.00
CA ALA A 154 -2.49 1.84 8.82
C ALA A 154 -1.88 2.90 9.78
N SER A 155 -1.11 2.48 10.79
CA SER A 155 -0.45 3.39 11.73
C SER A 155 0.63 4.22 11.04
N THR A 156 0.56 5.52 11.19
CA THR A 156 1.58 6.46 10.71
C THR A 156 2.82 6.48 11.60
N THR A 157 2.70 6.05 12.87
CA THR A 157 3.79 6.03 13.85
C THR A 157 4.70 4.81 13.73
N ALA A 158 4.29 3.78 12.98
CA ALA A 158 5.06 2.53 12.83
C ALA A 158 6.23 2.62 11.84
N GLY A 159 6.50 3.78 11.24
CA GLY A 159 7.63 3.97 10.31
C GLY A 159 7.49 3.20 8.99
N GLY A 160 6.26 2.92 8.55
CA GLY A 160 5.98 2.20 7.30
C GLY A 160 6.29 3.01 6.05
N ALA A 161 6.52 2.32 4.94
CA ALA A 161 6.88 2.86 3.63
C ALA A 161 5.75 2.71 2.61
N VAL A 162 5.66 3.64 1.66
CA VAL A 162 4.72 3.59 0.53
C VAL A 162 5.31 2.81 -0.63
N TYR A 163 4.46 2.14 -1.40
CA TYR A 163 4.88 1.41 -2.60
C TYR A 163 5.03 2.36 -3.79
N VAL A 164 6.15 2.27 -4.47
CA VAL A 164 6.40 2.96 -5.74
C VAL A 164 6.45 1.90 -6.84
N PRO A 165 5.37 1.75 -7.63
CA PRO A 165 5.35 0.79 -8.73
C PRO A 165 6.30 1.22 -9.84
N ALA A 166 6.95 0.25 -10.46
CA ALA A 166 7.80 0.48 -11.64
C ALA A 166 7.30 -0.37 -12.82
N ALA A 167 7.56 0.10 -14.04
CA ALA A 167 7.54 -0.80 -15.18
C ALA A 167 8.59 -1.89 -14.94
N PRO A 168 8.25 -3.18 -15.06
CA PRO A 168 9.20 -4.25 -14.76
C PRO A 168 10.49 -4.13 -15.58
N PHE A 169 11.63 -4.27 -14.93
CA PHE A 169 12.92 -4.21 -15.62
C PHE A 169 13.91 -5.20 -15.00
N ARG A 170 14.81 -5.74 -15.83
CA ARG A 170 15.89 -6.59 -15.38
C ARG A 170 16.98 -5.75 -14.73
N ALA A 171 17.12 -5.88 -13.41
CA ALA A 171 18.16 -5.22 -12.64
C ALA A 171 19.47 -6.02 -12.63
N TYR A 172 19.38 -7.35 -12.70
CA TYR A 172 20.57 -8.23 -12.67
C TYR A 172 20.32 -9.53 -13.44
N ASP A 173 21.34 -9.95 -14.20
CA ASP A 173 21.39 -11.23 -14.91
C ASP A 173 22.76 -11.88 -14.76
N SER A 174 22.88 -12.88 -13.90
CA SER A 174 24.14 -13.55 -13.64
C SER A 174 24.76 -14.26 -14.86
N ARG A 175 24.04 -14.36 -15.96
CA ARG A 175 24.51 -14.97 -17.21
C ARG A 175 25.29 -13.99 -18.10
N THR A 176 25.19 -12.68 -17.81
CA THR A 176 25.86 -11.62 -18.58
C THR A 176 27.19 -11.22 -17.94
N VAL A 177 28.17 -10.84 -18.77
CA VAL A 177 29.50 -10.40 -18.29
C VAL A 177 29.39 -9.04 -17.60
N ASP A 178 28.46 -8.20 -18.05
CA ASP A 178 28.24 -6.85 -17.51
C ASP A 178 27.78 -6.89 -16.04
N ASP A 179 27.08 -7.96 -15.64
CA ASP A 179 26.62 -8.21 -14.29
C ASP A 179 27.58 -9.17 -13.50
N GLY A 180 28.78 -9.38 -14.00
CA GLY A 180 29.80 -10.19 -13.32
C GLY A 180 29.80 -11.68 -13.69
N GLY A 181 28.82 -12.17 -14.45
CA GLY A 181 28.84 -13.49 -15.10
C GLY A 181 28.96 -14.72 -14.20
N ALA A 182 28.63 -14.63 -12.89
CA ALA A 182 28.90 -15.68 -11.92
C ALA A 182 27.60 -16.29 -11.35
N PRO A 183 27.45 -17.63 -11.41
CA PRO A 183 26.34 -18.31 -10.76
C PRO A 183 26.47 -18.26 -9.23
N LEU A 184 25.35 -18.42 -8.53
CA LEU A 184 25.37 -18.73 -7.09
C LEU A 184 25.97 -20.14 -6.89
N THR A 185 26.85 -20.27 -5.90
CA THR A 185 27.55 -21.54 -5.57
C THR A 185 27.55 -21.84 -4.07
N GLY A 186 26.47 -21.42 -3.35
CA GLY A 186 26.36 -21.53 -1.90
C GLY A 186 26.96 -20.34 -1.14
N THR A 187 27.86 -19.58 -1.74
CA THR A 187 28.38 -18.31 -1.20
C THR A 187 27.35 -17.19 -1.50
N ALA A 188 27.13 -16.33 -0.50
CA ALA A 188 26.24 -15.20 -0.67
C ALA A 188 26.80 -14.19 -1.67
N GLN A 189 25.97 -13.75 -2.60
CA GLN A 189 26.21 -12.60 -3.47
C GLN A 189 25.36 -11.43 -2.98
N THR A 190 25.92 -10.23 -2.99
CA THR A 190 25.24 -9.01 -2.56
C THR A 190 25.05 -8.08 -3.76
N LEU A 191 23.82 -7.64 -3.96
CA LEU A 191 23.43 -6.61 -4.93
C LEU A 191 23.10 -5.34 -4.16
N SER A 192 23.88 -4.28 -4.38
CA SER A 192 23.60 -2.97 -3.77
C SER A 192 22.30 -2.36 -4.29
N ALA A 193 21.75 -1.37 -3.59
CA ALA A 193 20.59 -0.62 -4.09
C ALA A 193 20.85 0.02 -5.46
N ALA A 194 22.08 0.48 -5.72
CA ALA A 194 22.48 0.98 -7.02
C ALA A 194 22.49 -0.10 -8.11
N ALA A 195 22.96 -1.31 -7.79
CA ALA A 195 22.92 -2.46 -8.71
C ALA A 195 21.48 -2.94 -8.99
N LEU A 196 20.58 -2.71 -8.04
CA LEU A 196 19.12 -2.96 -8.22
C LEU A 196 18.40 -1.80 -8.92
N HIS A 197 19.10 -0.71 -9.24
CA HIS A 197 18.55 0.52 -9.84
C HIS A 197 17.38 1.12 -9.04
N VAL A 198 17.42 0.98 -7.70
CA VAL A 198 16.42 1.59 -6.81
C VAL A 198 16.98 2.85 -6.14
N PRO A 199 16.15 3.88 -5.87
CA PRO A 199 16.61 5.13 -5.29
C PRO A 199 17.09 4.97 -3.84
N ALA A 200 17.89 5.92 -3.36
CA ALA A 200 18.40 5.93 -1.99
C ALA A 200 17.30 6.01 -0.90
N SER A 201 16.13 6.52 -1.25
CA SER A 201 14.94 6.55 -0.38
C SER A 201 14.24 5.20 -0.26
N ALA A 202 14.62 4.20 -1.06
CA ALA A 202 14.02 2.89 -0.98
C ALA A 202 14.42 2.17 0.33
N THR A 203 13.43 1.63 1.02
CA THR A 203 13.59 0.86 2.27
C THR A 203 13.46 -0.65 2.04
N ALA A 204 12.74 -1.05 1.00
CA ALA A 204 12.60 -2.43 0.57
C ALA A 204 12.45 -2.49 -0.96
N VAL A 205 12.86 -3.61 -1.56
CA VAL A 205 12.67 -3.89 -2.99
C VAL A 205 11.63 -5.00 -3.17
N VAL A 206 10.85 -4.87 -4.25
CA VAL A 206 9.95 -5.92 -4.74
C VAL A 206 10.49 -6.38 -6.08
N ALA A 207 10.89 -7.63 -6.13
CA ALA A 207 11.51 -8.18 -7.33
C ALA A 207 11.10 -9.64 -7.57
N ASN A 208 11.00 -10.02 -8.82
CA ASN A 208 10.88 -11.42 -9.22
C ASN A 208 12.30 -12.01 -9.32
N VAL A 209 12.60 -12.97 -8.45
CA VAL A 209 13.88 -13.68 -8.47
C VAL A 209 13.69 -15.01 -9.20
N THR A 210 14.47 -15.20 -10.26
CA THR A 210 14.39 -16.41 -11.08
C THR A 210 15.67 -17.23 -10.94
N ALA A 211 15.56 -18.48 -10.51
CA ALA A 211 16.65 -19.46 -10.60
C ALA A 211 16.60 -20.14 -11.97
N VAL A 212 17.75 -20.26 -12.63
CA VAL A 212 17.85 -20.79 -14.00
C VAL A 212 18.75 -22.01 -14.03
N ALA A 213 18.18 -23.15 -14.41
CA ALA A 213 18.87 -24.42 -14.64
C ALA A 213 19.89 -24.77 -13.54
N PRO A 214 19.50 -24.90 -12.26
CA PRO A 214 20.43 -25.27 -11.22
C PRO A 214 21.01 -26.66 -11.49
N SER A 215 22.29 -26.85 -11.12
CA SER A 215 23.00 -28.11 -11.31
C SER A 215 22.42 -29.28 -10.50
N THR A 216 21.64 -28.99 -9.46
CA THR A 216 20.88 -29.94 -8.63
C THR A 216 19.70 -29.20 -8.00
N SER A 217 18.70 -29.95 -7.52
CA SER A 217 17.59 -29.35 -6.76
C SER A 217 18.11 -28.55 -5.58
N THR A 218 17.66 -27.32 -5.45
CA THR A 218 18.16 -26.35 -4.45
C THR A 218 17.05 -25.39 -4.07
N PHE A 219 17.34 -24.53 -3.10
CA PHE A 219 16.51 -23.36 -2.81
C PHE A 219 17.39 -22.11 -2.72
N LEU A 220 16.78 -20.96 -2.99
CA LEU A 220 17.40 -19.66 -2.83
C LEU A 220 16.83 -19.00 -1.58
N THR A 221 17.72 -18.28 -0.88
CA THR A 221 17.37 -17.38 0.21
C THR A 221 17.77 -15.97 -0.19
N VAL A 222 16.88 -15.00 0.05
CA VAL A 222 17.11 -13.57 -0.20
C VAL A 222 16.89 -12.81 1.11
N TRP A 223 17.83 -11.95 1.49
CA TRP A 223 17.75 -11.22 2.76
C TRP A 223 18.43 -9.85 2.68
N PRO A 224 18.14 -8.93 3.62
CA PRO A 224 18.78 -7.62 3.65
C PRO A 224 20.30 -7.72 3.76
N ALA A 225 21.03 -6.99 2.91
CA ALA A 225 22.49 -6.98 2.93
C ALA A 225 23.02 -6.50 4.29
N GLY A 226 24.16 -7.08 4.72
CA GLY A 226 24.75 -6.80 6.03
C GLY A 226 24.08 -7.52 7.21
N ARG A 227 23.04 -8.32 6.96
CA ARG A 227 22.44 -9.23 7.95
C ARG A 227 22.94 -10.66 7.76
N SER A 228 22.87 -11.44 8.83
CA SER A 228 23.14 -12.88 8.75
C SER A 228 22.09 -13.57 7.87
N LYS A 229 22.50 -14.58 7.09
CA LYS A 229 21.59 -15.41 6.30
C LYS A 229 20.55 -16.06 7.22
N PRO A 230 19.24 -15.81 7.01
CA PRO A 230 18.19 -16.46 7.80
C PRO A 230 17.99 -17.93 7.40
N THR A 231 17.28 -18.69 8.25
CA THR A 231 16.93 -20.10 7.99
C THR A 231 15.59 -20.22 7.26
N VAL A 232 15.40 -19.46 6.20
CA VAL A 232 14.20 -19.44 5.36
C VAL A 232 14.54 -19.83 3.93
N SER A 233 13.53 -20.09 3.11
CA SER A 233 13.67 -20.25 1.66
C SER A 233 12.65 -19.37 0.95
N ASP A 234 13.10 -18.64 -0.06
CA ASP A 234 12.22 -17.78 -0.86
C ASP A 234 11.80 -18.46 -2.16
N LEU A 235 12.63 -19.32 -2.73
CA LEU A 235 12.39 -20.00 -3.99
C LEU A 235 12.95 -21.41 -3.94
N ASN A 236 12.11 -22.42 -4.21
CA ASN A 236 12.50 -23.83 -4.34
C ASN A 236 12.49 -24.24 -5.82
N VAL A 237 13.54 -24.90 -6.29
CA VAL A 237 13.69 -25.24 -7.70
C VAL A 237 14.33 -26.62 -7.89
N ALA A 238 13.78 -27.43 -8.80
CA ALA A 238 14.35 -28.71 -9.17
C ALA A 238 15.59 -28.54 -10.08
N GLY A 239 16.50 -29.52 -10.05
CA GLY A 239 17.69 -29.49 -10.91
C GLY A 239 17.31 -29.38 -12.39
N GLY A 240 17.90 -28.44 -13.11
CA GLY A 240 17.67 -28.18 -14.53
C GLY A 240 16.44 -27.32 -14.87
N ASP A 241 15.57 -27.05 -13.90
CA ASP A 241 14.36 -26.23 -14.13
C ASP A 241 14.65 -24.72 -14.08
N THR A 242 13.65 -23.96 -14.50
CA THR A 242 13.64 -22.49 -14.37
C THR A 242 12.39 -22.09 -13.61
N ARG A 243 12.57 -21.48 -12.45
CA ARG A 243 11.48 -21.06 -11.55
C ARG A 243 11.69 -19.63 -11.10
N ALA A 244 10.59 -18.90 -11.01
CA ALA A 244 10.55 -17.56 -10.47
C ALA A 244 9.69 -17.53 -9.21
N ASN A 245 10.02 -16.67 -8.26
CA ASN A 245 9.13 -16.26 -7.17
C ASN A 245 9.31 -14.76 -6.92
N LEU A 246 8.20 -14.09 -6.61
CA LEU A 246 8.26 -12.71 -6.15
C LEU A 246 8.85 -12.68 -4.73
N VAL A 247 9.71 -11.71 -4.47
CA VAL A 247 10.24 -11.45 -3.14
C VAL A 247 10.00 -9.99 -2.76
N THR A 248 9.72 -9.77 -1.48
CA THR A 248 9.69 -8.42 -0.89
C THR A 248 10.70 -8.41 0.24
N VAL A 249 11.80 -7.69 0.04
CA VAL A 249 12.95 -7.74 0.95
C VAL A 249 13.39 -6.34 1.35
N GLY A 250 13.56 -6.11 2.66
CA GLY A 250 14.17 -4.89 3.18
C GLY A 250 15.56 -4.68 2.58
N LEU A 251 15.90 -3.46 2.24
CA LEU A 251 17.27 -3.08 1.91
C LEU A 251 18.07 -2.96 3.21
N GLY A 252 19.29 -3.44 3.24
CA GLY A 252 20.17 -3.29 4.39
C GLY A 252 20.41 -1.83 4.75
N ALA A 253 20.99 -1.59 5.93
CA ALA A 253 21.23 -0.22 6.43
C ALA A 253 21.92 0.65 5.38
N ALA A 254 21.49 1.92 5.28
CA ALA A 254 22.01 2.90 4.32
C ALA A 254 21.96 2.46 2.84
N GLY A 255 20.94 1.68 2.45
CA GLY A 255 20.79 1.25 1.05
C GLY A 255 21.81 0.18 0.63
N ALA A 256 22.31 -0.62 1.57
CA ALA A 256 23.29 -1.68 1.28
C ALA A 256 22.78 -2.72 0.27
N GLY A 257 21.46 -2.82 0.05
CA GLY A 257 20.86 -3.71 -0.92
C GLY A 257 20.38 -5.03 -0.33
N ILE A 258 20.43 -6.10 -1.14
CA ILE A 258 20.02 -7.44 -0.77
C ILE A 258 21.17 -8.43 -0.96
N SER A 259 21.15 -9.51 -0.19
CA SER A 259 22.03 -10.66 -0.38
C SER A 259 21.21 -11.87 -0.81
N LEU A 260 21.81 -12.72 -1.67
CA LEU A 260 21.20 -13.96 -2.16
C LEU A 260 22.21 -15.11 -2.06
N ALA A 261 21.73 -16.32 -1.78
CA ALA A 261 22.50 -17.52 -1.86
C ALA A 261 21.60 -18.73 -2.19
N ASN A 262 22.13 -19.69 -2.94
CA ASN A 262 21.53 -21.01 -3.04
C ASN A 262 22.02 -21.94 -1.92
N ALA A 263 21.29 -23.02 -1.66
CA ALA A 263 21.65 -23.97 -0.59
C ALA A 263 22.78 -24.90 -0.99
N ILE A 264 22.71 -25.47 -2.18
CA ILE A 264 23.67 -26.45 -2.72
C ILE A 264 23.79 -26.33 -4.24
N GLY A 265 24.90 -26.87 -4.79
CA GLY A 265 25.17 -26.84 -6.22
C GLY A 265 25.41 -25.42 -6.74
N SER A 266 25.12 -25.21 -8.02
CA SER A 266 25.25 -23.91 -8.67
C SER A 266 23.97 -23.59 -9.46
N THR A 267 23.62 -22.31 -9.55
CA THR A 267 22.48 -21.83 -10.36
C THR A 267 22.75 -20.44 -10.91
N GLN A 268 22.39 -20.21 -12.16
CA GLN A 268 22.24 -18.86 -12.66
C GLN A 268 20.97 -18.24 -12.07
N PHE A 269 20.95 -16.92 -11.95
CA PHE A 269 19.79 -16.21 -11.40
C PHE A 269 19.58 -14.84 -12.05
N LEU A 270 18.32 -14.42 -12.01
CA LEU A 270 17.87 -13.13 -12.51
C LEU A 270 17.16 -12.38 -11.39
N VAL A 271 17.22 -11.05 -11.43
CA VAL A 271 16.44 -10.18 -10.55
C VAL A 271 15.71 -9.15 -11.41
N ASP A 272 14.40 -9.29 -11.47
CA ASP A 272 13.52 -8.39 -12.21
C ASP A 272 12.75 -7.53 -11.20
N VAL A 273 13.09 -6.22 -11.12
CA VAL A 273 12.45 -5.28 -10.20
C VAL A 273 11.12 -4.85 -10.78
N VAL A 274 10.07 -4.88 -9.94
CA VAL A 274 8.70 -4.43 -10.26
C VAL A 274 8.28 -3.20 -9.46
N GLY A 275 9.09 -2.80 -8.47
CA GLY A 275 8.87 -1.63 -7.65
C GLY A 275 9.68 -1.68 -6.35
N TRP A 276 9.47 -0.72 -5.51
CA TRP A 276 10.13 -0.63 -4.20
C TRP A 276 9.24 0.07 -3.19
N TYR A 277 9.54 -0.11 -1.92
CA TYR A 277 8.94 0.69 -0.85
C TYR A 277 9.87 1.83 -0.48
N SER A 278 9.30 3.02 -0.31
CA SER A 278 10.04 4.25 -0.01
C SER A 278 9.50 4.93 1.24
N SER A 279 10.39 5.52 2.01
CA SER A 279 10.03 6.42 3.11
C SER A 279 9.57 7.80 2.62
N SER A 280 9.68 8.08 1.31
CA SER A 280 9.15 9.30 0.69
C SER A 280 7.62 9.35 0.82
N ALA A 281 7.06 10.56 0.84
CA ALA A 281 5.61 10.76 0.85
C ALA A 281 4.93 10.33 -0.46
N THR A 282 5.67 10.37 -1.58
CA THR A 282 5.16 9.98 -2.90
C THR A 282 5.19 8.48 -3.11
N GLY A 283 4.05 7.89 -3.43
CA GLY A 283 3.89 6.46 -3.65
C GLY A 283 2.44 6.03 -3.44
N ALA A 284 2.22 4.76 -3.17
CA ALA A 284 0.88 4.21 -3.01
C ALA A 284 0.75 3.38 -1.73
N LEU A 285 -0.44 3.40 -1.16
CA LEU A 285 -0.83 2.64 0.03
C LEU A 285 -1.51 1.33 -0.40
N TYR A 286 -1.18 0.25 0.26
CA TYR A 286 -1.82 -1.04 0.03
C TYR A 286 -3.18 -1.13 0.70
N THR A 287 -4.19 -1.50 -0.04
CA THR A 287 -5.55 -1.78 0.44
C THR A 287 -5.82 -3.27 0.30
N PRO A 288 -5.72 -4.05 1.37
CA PRO A 288 -5.97 -5.49 1.31
C PRO A 288 -7.45 -5.81 1.18
N LEU A 289 -7.78 -6.83 0.38
CA LEU A 289 -9.10 -7.44 0.39
C LEU A 289 -9.20 -8.41 1.56
N VAL A 290 -10.24 -8.27 2.38
CA VAL A 290 -10.52 -9.21 3.48
C VAL A 290 -10.67 -10.66 2.97
N THR A 291 -11.27 -10.81 1.79
CA THR A 291 -11.41 -12.12 1.13
C THR A 291 -10.77 -12.05 -0.25
N PRO A 292 -9.65 -12.77 -0.47
CA PRO A 292 -9.07 -12.88 -1.82
C PRO A 292 -10.11 -13.40 -2.81
N THR A 293 -10.19 -12.79 -3.99
CA THR A 293 -11.27 -13.04 -4.94
C THR A 293 -10.74 -13.39 -6.33
N ARG A 294 -11.23 -14.48 -6.91
CA ARG A 294 -10.94 -14.82 -8.30
C ARG A 294 -11.65 -13.85 -9.23
N VAL A 295 -10.88 -13.07 -9.99
CA VAL A 295 -11.38 -12.06 -10.91
C VAL A 295 -11.31 -12.50 -12.36
N PHE A 296 -10.53 -13.53 -12.70
CA PHE A 296 -10.44 -14.11 -14.04
C PHE A 296 -10.23 -15.63 -13.97
N GLY A 297 -10.67 -16.37 -15.00
CA GLY A 297 -10.54 -17.85 -15.04
C GLY A 297 -11.60 -18.58 -14.21
N VAL A 298 -12.76 -17.98 -13.96
CA VAL A 298 -13.83 -18.54 -13.11
C VAL A 298 -14.66 -19.60 -13.85
N SER A 299 -15.21 -19.27 -15.00
CA SER A 299 -16.16 -20.12 -15.76
C SER A 299 -15.56 -20.71 -17.03
N ALA A 300 -14.65 -19.99 -17.64
CA ALA A 300 -13.86 -20.41 -18.77
C ALA A 300 -12.43 -19.92 -18.55
N ARG A 301 -11.46 -20.67 -19.06
CA ARG A 301 -10.06 -20.31 -19.04
C ARG A 301 -9.59 -20.16 -20.47
N PRO A 302 -9.87 -19.01 -21.10
CA PRO A 302 -9.43 -18.79 -22.45
C PRO A 302 -7.90 -18.83 -22.50
N ALA A 303 -7.37 -19.59 -23.45
CA ALA A 303 -5.93 -19.74 -23.60
C ALA A 303 -5.32 -18.56 -24.35
N LEU A 304 -4.34 -17.91 -23.77
CA LEU A 304 -3.55 -16.86 -24.39
C LEU A 304 -2.48 -17.49 -25.29
N GLY A 305 -2.53 -17.16 -26.59
CA GLY A 305 -1.61 -17.71 -27.61
C GLY A 305 -0.19 -17.13 -27.51
N ALA A 306 0.74 -17.78 -28.26
CA ALA A 306 2.13 -17.33 -28.36
C ALA A 306 2.26 -15.90 -28.90
N GLY A 307 3.03 -15.05 -28.20
CA GLY A 307 3.25 -13.65 -28.55
C GLY A 307 1.98 -12.79 -28.49
N LYS A 308 0.92 -13.27 -27.86
CA LYS A 308 -0.33 -12.53 -27.68
C LYS A 308 -0.39 -11.87 -26.31
N THR A 309 -1.13 -10.76 -26.29
CA THR A 309 -1.45 -10.01 -25.07
C THR A 309 -2.95 -9.84 -24.90
N PHE A 310 -3.40 -9.63 -23.66
CA PHE A 310 -4.74 -9.11 -23.40
C PHE A 310 -4.71 -8.22 -22.14
N ASP A 311 -5.62 -7.27 -22.09
CA ASP A 311 -5.74 -6.34 -20.97
C ASP A 311 -6.96 -6.70 -20.13
N LEU A 312 -6.77 -6.93 -18.84
CA LEU A 312 -7.83 -7.24 -17.89
C LEU A 312 -8.17 -6.00 -17.09
N ALA A 313 -9.38 -5.49 -17.22
CA ALA A 313 -9.93 -4.50 -16.32
C ALA A 313 -10.20 -5.14 -14.96
N LEU A 314 -9.70 -4.54 -13.90
CA LEU A 314 -9.95 -5.04 -12.55
C LEU A 314 -11.33 -4.56 -12.05
N PRO A 315 -12.12 -5.45 -11.41
CA PRO A 315 -13.45 -5.11 -10.94
C PRO A 315 -13.41 -4.32 -9.63
N ALA A 316 -14.54 -3.73 -9.26
CA ALA A 316 -14.71 -3.23 -7.89
C ALA A 316 -14.33 -4.32 -6.87
N PRO A 317 -13.70 -3.94 -5.76
CA PRO A 317 -13.53 -2.60 -5.24
C PRO A 317 -12.27 -1.84 -5.71
N VAL A 318 -11.56 -2.32 -6.75
CA VAL A 318 -10.38 -1.60 -7.27
C VAL A 318 -10.83 -0.27 -7.87
N PRO A 319 -10.41 0.89 -7.33
CA PRO A 319 -10.82 2.18 -7.85
C PRO A 319 -10.05 2.53 -9.14
N ALA A 320 -10.59 3.47 -9.90
CA ALA A 320 -10.01 3.83 -11.21
C ALA A 320 -8.63 4.48 -11.11
N ASP A 321 -8.30 5.10 -9.98
CA ASP A 321 -7.03 5.73 -9.68
C ASP A 321 -6.01 4.78 -9.03
N ALA A 322 -6.34 3.49 -8.85
CA ALA A 322 -5.38 2.52 -8.37
C ALA A 322 -4.13 2.48 -9.27
N SER A 323 -2.96 2.59 -8.66
CA SER A 323 -1.67 2.63 -9.37
C SER A 323 -1.04 1.25 -9.58
N ALA A 324 -1.41 0.27 -8.74
CA ALA A 324 -0.95 -1.10 -8.84
C ALA A 324 -1.94 -2.09 -8.20
N ALA A 325 -1.79 -3.37 -8.51
CA ALA A 325 -2.56 -4.45 -7.90
C ALA A 325 -1.66 -5.61 -7.46
N ALA A 326 -2.09 -6.30 -6.41
CA ALA A 326 -1.48 -7.53 -5.89
C ALA A 326 -2.44 -8.71 -6.17
N PHE A 327 -1.98 -9.69 -6.92
CA PHE A 327 -2.78 -10.86 -7.27
C PHE A 327 -1.91 -12.09 -7.49
N THR A 328 -2.43 -13.27 -7.21
CA THR A 328 -1.81 -14.52 -7.65
C THR A 328 -2.19 -14.76 -9.10
N LEU A 329 -1.19 -14.82 -9.99
CA LEU A 329 -1.33 -15.29 -11.37
C LEU A 329 -1.01 -16.77 -11.41
N THR A 330 -2.02 -17.60 -11.68
CA THR A 330 -1.80 -19.02 -11.95
C THR A 330 -1.85 -19.25 -13.45
N VAL A 331 -0.77 -19.76 -14.00
CA VAL A 331 -0.71 -20.25 -15.39
C VAL A 331 -1.05 -21.72 -15.38
N ALA A 332 -2.07 -22.10 -16.14
CA ALA A 332 -2.57 -23.45 -16.21
C ALA A 332 -2.54 -23.98 -17.66
N ALA A 333 -2.51 -25.31 -17.80
CA ALA A 333 -2.61 -26.01 -19.09
C ALA A 333 -1.70 -25.43 -20.17
N ALA A 334 -0.48 -25.03 -19.83
CA ALA A 334 0.48 -24.54 -20.80
C ALA A 334 0.81 -25.65 -21.81
N SER A 335 0.68 -25.35 -23.11
CA SER A 335 0.93 -26.35 -24.18
C SER A 335 2.42 -26.56 -24.47
N ALA A 336 3.28 -25.66 -23.97
CA ALA A 336 4.74 -25.71 -24.10
C ALA A 336 5.36 -25.03 -22.86
N LYS A 337 6.67 -25.26 -22.62
CA LYS A 337 7.44 -24.48 -21.65
C LYS A 337 7.41 -23.03 -22.10
N THR A 338 6.93 -22.15 -21.23
CA THR A 338 6.73 -20.72 -21.53
C THR A 338 6.94 -19.85 -20.31
N HIS A 339 6.89 -18.54 -20.50
CA HIS A 339 6.78 -17.57 -19.43
C HIS A 339 5.66 -16.58 -19.74
N LEU A 340 5.11 -16.02 -18.68
CA LEU A 340 4.12 -14.97 -18.74
C LEU A 340 4.59 -13.73 -18.01
N ASP A 341 4.20 -12.60 -18.58
CA ASP A 341 4.39 -11.28 -17.99
C ASP A 341 3.05 -10.67 -17.62
N ALA A 342 3.03 -9.89 -16.53
CA ALA A 342 1.92 -9.04 -16.14
C ALA A 342 2.47 -7.64 -15.82
N TYR A 343 1.95 -6.62 -16.51
CA TYR A 343 2.46 -5.26 -16.46
C TYR A 343 1.39 -4.24 -16.86
N ALA A 344 1.63 -2.95 -16.63
CA ALA A 344 0.74 -1.90 -17.13
C ALA A 344 0.66 -1.93 -18.67
N PRO A 345 -0.51 -1.67 -19.28
CA PRO A 345 -0.62 -1.55 -20.73
C PRO A 345 0.45 -0.63 -21.31
N GLY A 346 1.30 -1.17 -22.18
CA GLY A 346 2.47 -0.50 -22.73
C GLY A 346 3.38 -1.46 -23.49
N PRO A 347 4.66 -1.10 -23.69
CA PRO A 347 5.66 -1.99 -24.28
C PRO A 347 5.89 -3.23 -23.42
N LEU A 348 6.13 -4.38 -24.08
CA LEU A 348 6.45 -5.63 -23.39
C LEU A 348 7.82 -5.50 -22.68
N PRO A 349 7.89 -5.72 -21.36
CA PRO A 349 9.15 -5.72 -20.64
C PRO A 349 10.00 -6.96 -20.98
N ALA A 350 11.31 -6.87 -20.76
CA ALA A 350 12.24 -8.00 -20.97
C ALA A 350 12.38 -8.85 -19.67
N THR A 351 11.27 -9.13 -19.01
CA THR A 351 11.18 -9.81 -17.70
C THR A 351 10.32 -11.06 -17.79
N SER A 352 10.03 -11.68 -16.65
CA SER A 352 8.99 -12.72 -16.54
C SER A 352 8.44 -12.77 -15.12
N ASN A 353 7.11 -12.91 -14.99
CA ASN A 353 6.47 -13.11 -13.69
C ASN A 353 6.31 -14.59 -13.36
N VAL A 354 5.91 -15.42 -14.33
CA VAL A 354 5.70 -16.86 -14.12
C VAL A 354 6.42 -17.64 -15.20
N ASN A 355 7.30 -18.56 -14.78
CA ASN A 355 7.93 -19.53 -15.66
C ASN A 355 7.26 -20.89 -15.44
N VAL A 356 6.72 -21.50 -16.50
CA VAL A 356 5.90 -22.70 -16.40
C VAL A 356 6.32 -23.77 -17.40
N ASP A 357 6.36 -25.02 -16.94
CA ASP A 357 6.54 -26.19 -17.81
C ASP A 357 5.20 -26.65 -18.40
N ALA A 358 5.25 -27.31 -19.56
CA ALA A 358 4.08 -27.81 -20.24
C ALA A 358 3.23 -28.73 -19.34
N GLY A 359 1.93 -28.44 -19.24
CA GLY A 359 0.96 -29.22 -18.47
C GLY A 359 1.04 -29.02 -16.95
N VAL A 360 1.91 -28.13 -16.44
CA VAL A 360 2.04 -27.83 -15.01
C VAL A 360 1.25 -26.57 -14.70
N ASN A 361 0.51 -26.58 -13.57
CA ASN A 361 -0.14 -25.37 -13.05
C ASN A 361 0.80 -24.66 -12.10
N THR A 362 1.26 -23.48 -12.48
CA THR A 362 2.25 -22.72 -11.71
C THR A 362 1.67 -21.37 -11.28
N PRO A 363 1.51 -21.11 -9.99
CA PRO A 363 1.18 -19.79 -9.46
C PRO A 363 2.43 -18.94 -9.25
N ASN A 364 2.28 -17.65 -9.14
CA ASN A 364 3.19 -16.70 -8.51
C ASN A 364 2.42 -15.45 -8.08
N LEU A 365 2.79 -14.86 -6.96
CA LEU A 365 2.31 -13.53 -6.60
C LEU A 365 2.88 -12.51 -7.58
N VAL A 366 2.03 -11.61 -8.03
CA VAL A 366 2.40 -10.50 -8.91
C VAL A 366 1.98 -9.20 -8.24
N LEU A 367 2.91 -8.26 -8.14
CA LEU A 367 2.62 -6.85 -7.92
C LEU A 367 2.84 -6.15 -9.25
N SER A 368 1.75 -5.75 -9.90
CA SER A 368 1.80 -5.11 -11.22
C SER A 368 1.33 -3.67 -11.12
N SER A 369 2.09 -2.76 -11.74
CA SER A 369 1.56 -1.44 -12.06
C SER A 369 0.32 -1.58 -12.95
N LEU A 370 -0.61 -0.63 -12.81
CA LEU A 370 -1.82 -0.52 -13.62
C LEU A 370 -1.69 0.64 -14.59
N GLY A 371 -2.44 0.60 -15.67
CA GLY A 371 -2.46 1.66 -16.66
C GLY A 371 -3.75 1.71 -17.43
N SER A 372 -3.99 2.80 -18.15
CA SER A 372 -5.16 2.96 -18.99
C SER A 372 -5.07 2.05 -20.23
N SER A 373 -6.14 1.32 -20.50
CA SER A 373 -6.34 0.57 -21.74
C SER A 373 -7.66 0.94 -22.39
N THR A 374 -7.67 1.05 -23.71
CA THR A 374 -8.88 1.24 -24.53
C THR A 374 -9.46 -0.08 -25.02
N THR A 375 -8.79 -1.20 -24.72
CA THR A 375 -9.13 -2.55 -25.17
C THR A 375 -9.28 -3.53 -24.00
N ALA A 376 -9.53 -3.00 -22.80
CA ALA A 376 -9.65 -3.82 -21.60
C ALA A 376 -10.87 -4.75 -21.67
N VAL A 377 -10.68 -5.99 -21.27
CA VAL A 377 -11.73 -7.01 -21.15
C VAL A 377 -12.17 -7.06 -19.69
N GLU A 378 -13.47 -7.16 -19.46
CA GLU A 378 -14.03 -7.20 -18.12
C GLU A 378 -13.61 -8.44 -17.32
N ALA A 379 -13.51 -8.28 -16.02
CA ALA A 379 -13.36 -9.40 -15.08
C ALA A 379 -14.47 -10.44 -15.30
N ASN A 380 -14.11 -11.71 -15.11
CA ASN A 380 -15.01 -12.86 -15.35
C ASN A 380 -15.48 -13.06 -16.80
N ALA A 381 -14.90 -12.37 -17.78
CA ALA A 381 -15.16 -12.65 -19.18
C ALA A 381 -14.84 -14.12 -19.50
N SER A 382 -15.66 -14.73 -20.33
CA SER A 382 -15.46 -16.10 -20.84
C SER A 382 -14.53 -16.15 -22.07
N SER A 383 -14.07 -15.00 -22.54
CA SER A 383 -13.27 -14.82 -23.74
C SER A 383 -12.22 -13.73 -23.52
N LEU A 384 -11.07 -13.84 -24.22
CA LEU A 384 -10.05 -12.78 -24.30
C LEU A 384 -10.47 -11.62 -25.20
N THR A 385 -11.64 -11.72 -25.86
CA THR A 385 -12.20 -10.73 -26.78
C THR A 385 -13.62 -10.34 -26.37
N GLY A 386 -13.82 -10.06 -25.09
CA GLY A 386 -15.13 -9.62 -24.54
C GLY A 386 -15.47 -8.16 -24.86
N SER A 387 -16.43 -7.61 -24.13
CA SER A 387 -16.76 -6.18 -24.22
C SER A 387 -15.52 -5.34 -23.90
N VAL A 388 -15.14 -4.52 -24.86
CA VAL A 388 -13.93 -3.70 -24.80
C VAL A 388 -14.34 -2.31 -24.35
N HIS A 389 -13.69 -1.79 -23.32
CA HIS A 389 -13.93 -0.43 -22.82
C HIS A 389 -12.63 0.22 -22.33
N THR A 390 -12.66 1.51 -22.16
CA THR A 390 -11.54 2.23 -21.54
C THR A 390 -11.58 2.01 -20.03
N ALA A 391 -10.52 1.43 -19.48
CA ALA A 391 -10.42 1.14 -18.05
C ALA A 391 -8.98 1.11 -17.58
N THR A 392 -8.80 1.23 -16.27
CA THR A 392 -7.56 0.87 -15.58
C THR A 392 -7.39 -0.64 -15.60
N ALA A 393 -6.28 -1.12 -16.14
CA ALA A 393 -6.08 -2.52 -16.47
C ALA A 393 -4.66 -3.01 -16.18
N VAL A 394 -4.51 -4.32 -16.09
CA VAL A 394 -3.25 -5.05 -16.16
C VAL A 394 -3.18 -5.77 -17.51
N ARG A 395 -2.01 -5.72 -18.17
CA ARG A 395 -1.72 -6.45 -19.40
C ARG A 395 -1.01 -7.76 -19.09
N PHE A 396 -1.50 -8.84 -19.71
CA PHE A 396 -0.84 -10.14 -19.69
C PHE A 396 -0.25 -10.44 -21.06
N ALA A 397 0.95 -11.04 -21.09
CA ALA A 397 1.60 -11.51 -22.30
C ALA A 397 2.08 -12.96 -22.13
N ASN A 398 1.90 -13.81 -23.17
CA ASN A 398 2.42 -15.16 -23.21
C ASN A 398 3.51 -15.28 -24.28
N SER A 399 4.66 -15.84 -23.93
CA SER A 399 5.80 -15.96 -24.83
C SER A 399 5.63 -17.07 -25.88
N VAL A 400 5.30 -18.29 -25.48
CA VAL A 400 5.33 -19.49 -26.34
C VAL A 400 4.07 -20.34 -26.14
N GLY A 401 3.61 -21.02 -27.19
CA GLY A 401 2.46 -21.94 -27.13
C GLY A 401 1.17 -21.26 -26.70
N THR A 402 0.33 -21.99 -25.98
CA THR A 402 -0.90 -21.46 -25.37
C THR A 402 -0.87 -21.68 -23.86
N ALA A 403 -1.43 -20.75 -23.09
CA ALA A 403 -1.52 -20.86 -21.64
C ALA A 403 -2.88 -20.33 -21.14
N GLU A 404 -3.54 -21.06 -20.26
CA GLU A 404 -4.74 -20.61 -19.55
C GLU A 404 -4.34 -19.77 -18.34
N LEU A 405 -5.12 -18.72 -18.03
CA LEU A 405 -4.85 -17.78 -16.95
C LEU A 405 -5.92 -17.82 -15.88
N ILE A 406 -5.49 -17.77 -14.63
CA ILE A 406 -6.34 -17.59 -13.45
C ILE A 406 -5.74 -16.41 -12.68
N VAL A 407 -6.58 -15.43 -12.31
CA VAL A 407 -6.17 -14.25 -11.57
C VAL A 407 -6.97 -14.16 -10.28
N ASP A 408 -6.28 -14.27 -9.15
CA ASP A 408 -6.84 -14.22 -7.81
C ASP A 408 -6.36 -12.92 -7.12
N LEU A 409 -7.23 -11.91 -7.06
CA LEU A 409 -6.92 -10.59 -6.51
C LEU A 409 -6.83 -10.65 -4.97
N GLN A 410 -5.76 -10.08 -4.41
CA GLN A 410 -5.50 -10.01 -2.97
C GLN A 410 -5.64 -8.59 -2.41
N GLY A 411 -5.41 -7.59 -3.25
CA GLY A 411 -5.50 -6.19 -2.88
C GLY A 411 -5.01 -5.28 -4.00
N TYR A 412 -4.98 -4.00 -3.72
CA TYR A 412 -4.57 -3.00 -4.69
C TYR A 412 -3.86 -1.83 -3.98
N PHE A 413 -3.21 -1.00 -4.75
CA PHE A 413 -2.48 0.15 -4.26
C PHE A 413 -3.14 1.43 -4.77
N VAL A 414 -3.54 2.29 -3.85
CA VAL A 414 -4.06 3.62 -4.16
C VAL A 414 -2.96 4.66 -3.96
N PRO A 415 -2.90 5.71 -4.78
CA PRO A 415 -1.98 6.80 -4.53
C PRO A 415 -2.07 7.22 -3.07
N ASN A 416 -0.92 7.41 -2.42
CA ASN A 416 -0.92 8.05 -1.11
C ASN A 416 -1.26 9.52 -1.35
N PRO A 417 -2.48 9.95 -1.07
CA PRO A 417 -2.78 11.36 -1.18
C PRO A 417 -1.91 12.05 -0.14
N GLY A 418 -1.05 12.95 -0.54
CA GLY A 418 -0.35 13.84 0.37
C GLY A 418 -1.37 14.57 1.23
N GLY A 419 -0.97 14.99 2.44
CA GLY A 419 -1.75 15.99 3.16
C GLY A 419 -1.76 17.28 2.35
N ASN A 420 -2.87 17.98 2.36
CA ASN A 420 -2.96 19.30 1.73
C ASN A 420 -3.12 20.35 2.82
N ASP A 421 -2.23 21.33 2.76
CA ASP A 421 -2.35 22.58 3.45
C ASP A 421 -3.24 23.50 2.60
N VAL A 422 -4.36 23.95 3.16
CA VAL A 422 -5.25 24.91 2.49
C VAL A 422 -5.19 26.23 3.21
N ALA A 423 -4.64 27.21 2.52
CA ALA A 423 -4.66 28.60 2.98
C ALA A 423 -6.04 29.22 2.69
N TYR A 424 -6.38 30.27 3.43
CA TYR A 424 -7.69 30.99 3.33
C TYR A 424 -8.05 31.53 1.95
N THR A 425 -7.15 31.44 0.98
CA THR A 425 -7.36 31.88 -0.42
C THR A 425 -8.39 31.08 -1.18
N GLN A 426 -8.78 29.91 -0.70
CA GLN A 426 -9.74 29.03 -1.39
C GLN A 426 -11.15 29.62 -1.53
N CYS A 427 -11.56 30.60 -0.73
CA CYS A 427 -12.91 31.16 -0.84
C CYS A 427 -12.95 32.66 -1.19
N SER A 428 -11.97 33.20 -1.83
CA SER A 428 -11.86 34.63 -2.11
C SER A 428 -12.80 35.16 -3.16
N SER A 429 -14.12 34.98 -3.00
CA SER A 429 -15.10 35.78 -3.78
C SER A 429 -15.39 37.17 -3.21
N SER A 430 -14.82 37.54 -2.05
CA SER A 430 -15.09 38.82 -1.37
C SER A 430 -13.92 39.37 -0.53
N GLY A 431 -12.77 38.74 -0.50
CA GLY A 431 -11.59 39.22 0.24
C GLY A 431 -10.66 40.05 -0.65
N THR A 432 -9.92 40.97 -0.07
CA THR A 432 -9.01 41.91 -0.73
C THR A 432 -7.79 41.26 -1.39
N GLY A 433 -7.80 39.96 -1.65
CA GLY A 433 -6.78 39.22 -2.38
C GLY A 433 -7.12 39.11 -3.88
N SER A 434 -6.18 39.40 -4.75
CA SER A 434 -6.33 39.43 -6.21
C SER A 434 -6.34 38.02 -6.85
N GLY A 435 -6.71 36.96 -6.13
CA GLY A 435 -6.71 35.58 -6.61
C GLY A 435 -8.10 35.08 -6.95
N THR A 436 -8.22 34.27 -8.00
CA THR A 436 -9.39 33.42 -8.25
C THR A 436 -9.48 32.38 -7.13
N ALA A 437 -10.67 32.15 -6.59
CA ALA A 437 -10.89 31.09 -5.60
C ALA A 437 -10.40 29.75 -6.17
N GLU A 438 -9.48 29.09 -5.49
CA GLU A 438 -9.03 27.77 -5.87
C GLU A 438 -9.97 26.70 -5.30
N PRO A 439 -10.31 25.67 -6.08
CA PRO A 439 -11.17 24.61 -5.57
C PRO A 439 -10.43 23.80 -4.50
N LEU A 440 -11.15 23.39 -3.45
CA LEU A 440 -10.62 22.45 -2.47
C LEU A 440 -10.19 21.14 -3.17
N PRO A 441 -9.08 20.52 -2.74
CA PRO A 441 -8.57 19.29 -3.33
C PRO A 441 -9.62 18.17 -3.34
N THR A 442 -9.75 17.46 -4.46
CA THR A 442 -10.73 16.37 -4.59
C THR A 442 -10.26 15.06 -3.94
N SER A 443 -8.96 14.96 -3.62
CA SER A 443 -8.38 13.83 -2.90
C SER A 443 -7.28 14.32 -1.98
N ALA A 444 -7.44 14.07 -0.69
CA ALA A 444 -6.44 14.37 0.34
C ALA A 444 -6.47 13.27 1.40
N ALA A 445 -5.31 12.96 2.01
CA ALA A 445 -5.25 12.06 3.14
C ALA A 445 -5.76 12.73 4.41
N PHE A 446 -5.47 14.01 4.55
CA PHE A 446 -5.90 14.88 5.65
C PHE A 446 -5.86 16.34 5.17
N GLY A 447 -6.56 17.22 5.85
CA GLY A 447 -6.52 18.65 5.62
C GLY A 447 -5.84 19.37 6.76
N ILE A 448 -4.94 20.32 6.48
CA ILE A 448 -4.40 21.24 7.49
C ILE A 448 -4.90 22.63 7.15
N LEU A 449 -5.55 23.26 8.12
CA LEU A 449 -6.29 24.50 7.93
C LEU A 449 -5.61 25.66 8.66
N ASN A 450 -5.67 26.84 8.03
CA ASN A 450 -5.34 28.08 8.73
C ASN A 450 -6.62 28.69 9.32
N PRO A 451 -6.77 28.74 10.65
CA PRO A 451 -7.96 29.34 11.26
C PRO A 451 -8.04 30.85 11.08
N THR A 452 -6.93 31.52 10.72
CA THR A 452 -6.85 32.98 10.64
C THR A 452 -7.04 33.51 9.22
N GLY A 453 -7.68 34.65 9.07
CA GLY A 453 -7.95 35.29 7.78
C GLY A 453 -6.75 36.02 7.12
N GLY A 454 -5.61 36.11 7.78
CA GLY A 454 -4.42 36.82 7.29
C GLY A 454 -3.11 36.03 7.38
N GLY A 455 -3.18 34.74 7.68
CA GLY A 455 -2.01 33.86 7.80
C GLY A 455 -1.26 33.96 9.13
N LEU A 456 -1.34 35.08 9.85
CA LEU A 456 -0.72 35.29 11.15
C LEU A 456 -1.79 35.42 12.24
N ALA A 457 -1.45 35.10 13.47
CA ALA A 457 -2.29 35.36 14.65
C ALA A 457 -2.80 36.80 14.69
N PHE A 458 -3.97 37.03 15.27
CA PHE A 458 -4.65 38.33 15.38
C PHE A 458 -5.18 38.93 14.07
N SER A 459 -5.24 38.15 12.99
CA SER A 459 -5.81 38.60 11.70
C SER A 459 -7.33 38.41 11.60
N GLY A 460 -7.97 37.84 12.62
CA GLY A 460 -9.36 37.47 12.65
C GLY A 460 -9.63 36.11 11.98
N VAL A 461 -10.85 35.62 12.12
CA VAL A 461 -11.26 34.30 11.62
C VAL A 461 -11.14 34.20 10.10
N ASN A 462 -10.62 33.08 9.61
CA ASN A 462 -10.63 32.73 8.20
C ASN A 462 -12.08 32.64 7.68
N PRO A 463 -12.49 33.48 6.70
CA PRO A 463 -13.87 33.48 6.20
C PRO A 463 -14.26 32.17 5.49
N CYS A 464 -13.28 31.33 5.11
CA CYS A 464 -13.49 30.04 4.46
C CYS A 464 -13.50 28.88 5.44
N LEU A 465 -13.14 29.10 6.69
CA LEU A 465 -12.84 28.04 7.66
C LEU A 465 -13.93 26.97 7.72
N GLY A 466 -15.23 27.35 7.69
CA GLY A 466 -16.32 26.38 7.75
C GLY A 466 -16.43 25.49 6.51
N ALA A 467 -16.04 25.96 5.33
CA ALA A 467 -16.03 25.14 4.11
C ALA A 467 -14.80 24.23 4.08
N GLU A 468 -13.66 24.74 4.50
CA GLU A 468 -12.39 24.00 4.60
C GLU A 468 -12.47 22.92 5.69
N ASP A 469 -13.07 23.23 6.84
CA ASP A 469 -13.36 22.28 7.92
C ASP A 469 -14.25 21.11 7.44
N SER A 470 -15.36 21.45 6.75
CA SER A 470 -16.26 20.43 6.20
C SER A 470 -15.56 19.53 5.18
N TRP A 471 -14.61 20.07 4.44
CA TRP A 471 -13.78 19.29 3.51
C TRP A 471 -12.77 18.44 4.27
N ALA A 472 -12.01 19.02 5.20
CA ALA A 472 -10.93 18.33 5.92
C ALA A 472 -11.47 17.19 6.79
N THR A 473 -12.58 17.40 7.50
CA THR A 473 -13.24 16.34 8.30
C THR A 473 -13.78 15.20 7.45
N GLY A 474 -14.03 15.42 6.15
CA GLY A 474 -14.41 14.40 5.18
C GLY A 474 -13.22 13.58 4.66
N THR A 475 -11.97 13.96 4.96
CA THR A 475 -10.78 13.20 4.55
C THR A 475 -10.53 12.01 5.48
N PRO A 476 -9.86 10.94 5.01
CA PRO A 476 -9.58 9.75 5.83
C PRO A 476 -8.79 10.02 7.11
N GLY A 477 -7.85 10.98 7.09
CA GLY A 477 -7.01 11.35 8.23
C GLY A 477 -7.55 12.51 9.05
N GLY A 478 -8.71 13.06 8.65
CA GLY A 478 -9.34 14.16 9.35
C GLY A 478 -8.63 15.50 9.14
N GLU A 479 -8.85 16.41 10.06
CA GLU A 479 -8.31 17.76 10.00
C GLU A 479 -7.16 18.00 10.98
N GLY A 480 -6.32 18.96 10.65
CA GLY A 480 -5.36 19.59 11.51
C GLY A 480 -5.45 21.11 11.39
N PHE A 481 -4.90 21.82 12.33
CA PHE A 481 -4.77 23.27 12.26
C PHE A 481 -3.31 23.69 12.33
N TYR A 482 -2.97 24.80 11.68
CA TYR A 482 -1.67 25.39 11.88
C TYR A 482 -1.74 26.82 12.37
N LEU A 483 -0.71 27.20 13.11
CA LEU A 483 -0.49 28.53 13.64
C LEU A 483 0.85 29.03 13.11
N ALA A 484 0.81 30.00 12.19
CA ALA A 484 2.02 30.69 11.76
C ALA A 484 2.48 31.65 12.86
N LEU A 485 3.58 31.30 13.50
CA LEU A 485 4.16 32.07 14.60
C LEU A 485 5.00 33.24 14.09
N SER A 486 5.03 34.30 14.88
CA SER A 486 5.86 35.47 14.60
C SER A 486 6.36 36.11 15.89
N ASP A 487 7.49 36.80 15.82
CA ASP A 487 8.01 37.60 16.93
C ASP A 487 8.52 38.95 16.44
N LYS A 488 7.66 39.96 16.46
CA LYS A 488 8.02 41.36 16.17
C LYS A 488 8.57 42.09 17.40
N GLY A 489 8.59 41.43 18.55
CA GLY A 489 8.93 42.06 19.83
C GLY A 489 7.98 43.21 20.19
N PRO A 490 8.43 44.17 21.02
CA PRO A 490 7.64 45.32 21.49
C PRO A 490 7.10 46.22 20.37
N SER A 491 7.51 46.03 19.11
CA SER A 491 6.95 46.75 17.96
C SER A 491 5.61 46.17 17.48
N SER A 492 5.22 45.00 17.97
CA SER A 492 3.89 44.44 17.70
C SER A 492 2.81 45.23 18.45
N ALA A 493 1.70 45.53 17.76
CA ALA A 493 0.53 46.16 18.41
C ALA A 493 -0.13 45.22 19.45
N ASN A 494 0.10 43.92 19.32
CA ASN A 494 -0.42 42.86 20.20
C ASN A 494 0.64 42.40 21.22
N TRP A 495 1.75 43.13 21.38
CA TRP A 495 2.75 42.79 22.39
C TRP A 495 2.13 42.89 23.79
N PRO A 496 2.43 41.95 24.70
CA PRO A 496 1.78 41.88 25.99
C PRO A 496 1.94 43.17 26.83
N GLY A 497 0.90 43.52 27.57
CA GLY A 497 0.94 44.54 28.59
C GLY A 497 1.71 44.07 29.81
N THR A 498 1.55 44.78 30.95
CA THR A 498 2.09 44.27 32.22
C THR A 498 1.24 43.12 32.72
N THR A 499 1.85 41.95 32.83
CA THR A 499 1.21 40.68 33.24
C THR A 499 2.02 40.02 34.36
N SER A 500 1.39 39.09 35.05
CA SER A 500 2.06 38.20 36.01
C SER A 500 1.85 36.72 35.63
N THR A 501 0.95 36.45 34.65
CA THR A 501 0.58 35.13 34.17
C THR A 501 0.33 35.20 32.66
N PRO A 502 0.67 34.17 31.87
CA PRO A 502 1.38 32.96 32.31
C PRO A 502 2.81 33.22 32.79
N GLN A 503 3.47 34.29 32.32
CA GLN A 503 4.78 34.71 32.77
C GLN A 503 4.76 36.20 33.20
N ALA A 504 5.77 36.61 33.97
CA ALA A 504 5.88 38.01 34.33
C ALA A 504 6.40 38.85 33.17
N CYS A 505 5.60 39.78 32.68
CA CYS A 505 5.94 40.77 31.65
C CYS A 505 5.73 42.19 32.17
N THR A 506 6.59 43.12 31.76
CA THR A 506 6.37 44.55 31.93
C THR A 506 6.07 45.18 30.59
N ALA A 507 5.00 45.96 30.47
CA ALA A 507 4.58 46.57 29.20
C ALA A 507 5.74 47.25 28.47
N GLY A 508 5.91 46.93 27.20
CA GLY A 508 6.96 47.43 26.32
C GLY A 508 8.36 46.86 26.56
N ALA A 509 8.55 45.97 27.57
CA ALA A 509 9.83 45.30 27.78
C ALA A 509 10.00 44.16 26.75
N ASN A 510 11.22 44.00 26.22
CA ASN A 510 11.60 42.85 25.41
C ASN A 510 12.27 41.80 26.30
N SER A 511 11.47 41.17 27.17
CA SER A 511 11.95 40.14 28.10
C SER A 511 11.48 38.74 27.65
N ALA A 512 12.14 37.70 28.20
CA ALA A 512 11.76 36.32 27.97
C ALA A 512 10.29 36.05 28.35
N GLY A 513 9.83 36.58 29.51
CA GLY A 513 8.43 36.43 29.91
C GLY A 513 7.45 37.11 28.97
N CYS A 514 7.78 38.31 28.43
CA CYS A 514 6.92 38.97 27.45
C CYS A 514 6.88 38.22 26.12
N ALA A 515 7.99 37.66 25.67
CA ALA A 515 8.02 36.83 24.46
C ALA A 515 7.20 35.53 24.63
N TYR A 516 7.31 34.91 25.81
CA TYR A 516 6.49 33.74 26.14
C TYR A 516 4.99 34.06 26.13
N ASP A 517 4.59 35.14 26.83
CA ASP A 517 3.20 35.59 26.88
C ASP A 517 2.69 35.93 25.47
N PHE A 518 3.51 36.54 24.61
CA PHE A 518 3.15 36.84 23.23
C PHE A 518 2.86 35.58 22.41
N GLY A 519 3.66 34.51 22.56
CA GLY A 519 3.41 33.24 21.94
C GLY A 519 2.15 32.56 22.47
N TYR A 520 1.93 32.61 23.76
CA TYR A 520 0.74 32.10 24.43
C TYR A 520 -0.53 32.79 23.91
N ASP A 521 -0.52 34.14 23.79
CA ASP A 521 -1.64 34.92 23.27
C ASP A 521 -1.89 34.65 21.77
N GLN A 522 -0.83 34.41 20.97
CA GLN A 522 -0.99 33.99 19.56
C GLN A 522 -1.75 32.68 19.49
N ALA A 523 -1.34 31.66 20.24
CA ALA A 523 -2.00 30.36 20.23
C ALA A 523 -3.45 30.46 20.76
N GLN A 524 -3.68 31.23 21.83
CA GLN A 524 -5.01 31.45 22.37
C GLN A 524 -5.96 32.07 21.34
N ASN A 525 -5.50 33.07 20.60
CA ASN A 525 -6.28 33.76 19.61
C ASN A 525 -6.65 32.82 18.45
N VAL A 526 -5.67 32.10 17.89
CA VAL A 526 -5.88 31.21 16.75
C VAL A 526 -6.72 29.97 17.15
N TYR A 527 -6.53 29.47 18.37
CA TYR A 527 -7.36 28.39 18.90
C TYR A 527 -8.84 28.83 19.05
N ALA A 528 -9.08 30.05 19.51
CA ALA A 528 -10.44 30.60 19.59
C ALA A 528 -11.09 30.70 18.22
N ASP A 529 -10.33 31.08 17.18
CA ASP A 529 -10.81 31.10 15.79
C ASP A 529 -11.17 29.68 15.30
N ALA A 530 -10.30 28.70 15.54
CA ALA A 530 -10.55 27.29 15.19
C ALA A 530 -11.72 26.69 15.98
N ALA A 531 -11.92 27.09 17.24
CA ALA A 531 -13.00 26.57 18.08
C ALA A 531 -14.40 26.86 17.51
N THR A 532 -14.51 27.80 16.57
CA THR A 532 -15.77 28.09 15.85
C THR A 532 -16.24 26.92 14.97
N THR A 533 -15.35 25.99 14.59
CA THR A 533 -15.68 24.76 13.85
C THR A 533 -16.28 23.67 14.75
N GLY A 534 -15.96 23.68 16.04
CA GLY A 534 -16.29 22.62 17.00
C GLY A 534 -15.27 21.48 17.05
N HIS A 535 -14.18 21.52 16.25
CA HIS A 535 -13.21 20.43 16.11
C HIS A 535 -11.82 20.74 16.68
N ALA A 536 -11.58 21.96 17.14
CA ALA A 536 -10.27 22.42 17.60
C ALA A 536 -9.57 21.48 18.62
N THR A 537 -10.33 20.83 19.49
CA THR A 537 -9.81 19.90 20.51
C THR A 537 -9.48 18.50 19.98
N ALA A 538 -10.04 18.09 18.85
CA ALA A 538 -9.83 16.76 18.26
C ALA A 538 -8.69 16.76 17.24
N ALA A 539 -8.31 17.93 16.72
CA ALA A 539 -7.34 18.09 15.66
C ALA A 539 -5.89 18.06 16.17
N THR A 540 -4.96 17.70 15.28
CA THR A 540 -3.53 17.96 15.50
C THR A 540 -3.22 19.39 15.14
N TRP A 541 -2.46 20.06 16.00
CA TRP A 541 -2.02 21.44 15.82
C TRP A 541 -0.57 21.51 15.40
N TRP A 542 -0.27 22.37 14.43
CA TRP A 542 1.06 22.56 13.92
C TRP A 542 1.54 23.97 14.19
N LEU A 543 2.68 24.10 14.86
CA LEU A 543 3.35 25.40 15.03
C LEU A 543 4.26 25.62 13.83
N ASP A 544 3.90 26.58 13.01
CA ASP A 544 4.64 26.97 11.81
C ASP A 544 5.69 28.01 12.16
N VAL A 545 6.97 27.63 12.02
CA VAL A 545 8.15 28.44 12.36
C VAL A 545 8.99 28.65 11.11
N GLU A 546 8.68 29.70 10.37
CA GLU A 546 9.32 30.01 9.10
C GLU A 546 9.91 31.42 9.02
N THR A 547 10.97 31.55 8.20
CA THR A 547 11.61 32.85 7.93
C THR A 547 10.75 33.80 7.09
N SER A 548 9.65 33.35 6.54
CA SER A 548 8.62 34.15 5.86
C SER A 548 7.88 35.07 6.84
N ALA A 549 7.74 34.66 8.09
CA ALA A 549 7.19 35.49 9.17
C ALA A 549 8.21 36.45 9.73
N PRO A 550 7.78 37.58 10.34
CA PRO A 550 8.69 38.52 11.00
C PRO A 550 9.17 37.95 12.33
N TRP A 551 10.49 37.85 12.50
CA TRP A 551 11.14 37.38 13.72
C TRP A 551 12.17 38.41 14.22
N GLN A 552 12.44 38.39 15.54
CA GLN A 552 13.53 39.14 16.11
C GLN A 552 14.90 38.52 15.78
N ALA A 553 15.96 39.27 15.89
CA ALA A 553 17.33 38.77 15.76
C ALA A 553 17.74 37.85 16.93
N SER A 554 17.00 37.88 18.03
CA SER A 554 17.28 37.07 19.23
C SER A 554 16.60 35.71 19.15
N THR A 555 17.36 34.66 18.83
CA THR A 555 16.86 33.30 18.80
C THR A 555 16.33 32.79 20.14
N SER A 556 16.81 33.35 21.25
CA SER A 556 16.32 33.04 22.60
C SER A 556 14.95 33.66 22.89
N GLN A 557 14.65 34.86 22.36
CA GLN A 557 13.32 35.46 22.48
C GLN A 557 12.32 34.71 21.58
N ASN A 558 12.71 34.46 20.35
CA ASN A 558 11.89 33.67 19.42
C ASN A 558 11.54 32.27 19.99
N ALA A 559 12.49 31.62 20.67
CA ALA A 559 12.28 30.34 21.35
C ALA A 559 11.19 30.46 22.43
N GLN A 560 11.14 31.55 23.18
CA GLN A 560 10.10 31.77 24.20
C GLN A 560 8.71 31.94 23.57
N VAL A 561 8.61 32.52 22.38
CA VAL A 561 7.33 32.58 21.64
C VAL A 561 6.84 31.17 21.29
N VAL A 562 7.71 30.29 20.81
CA VAL A 562 7.35 28.90 20.53
C VAL A 562 6.94 28.15 21.80
N ASP A 563 7.71 28.30 22.89
CA ASP A 563 7.40 27.70 24.20
C ASP A 563 6.02 28.15 24.72
N GLY A 564 5.70 29.44 24.62
CA GLY A 564 4.42 29.98 25.05
C GLY A 564 3.24 29.44 24.24
N ALA A 565 3.38 29.39 22.93
CA ALA A 565 2.36 28.83 22.04
C ALA A 565 2.12 27.32 22.30
N GLN A 566 3.20 26.58 22.49
CA GLN A 566 3.12 25.16 22.82
C GLN A 566 2.44 24.93 24.17
N ALA A 567 2.75 25.75 25.16
CA ALA A 567 2.17 25.66 26.51
C ALA A 567 0.65 25.90 26.50
N TYR A 568 0.17 26.90 25.73
CA TYR A 568 -1.26 27.11 25.59
C TYR A 568 -1.96 25.89 24.97
N LEU A 569 -1.49 25.40 23.81
CA LEU A 569 -2.10 24.28 23.11
C LEU A 569 -2.04 22.98 23.94
N ALA A 570 -0.96 22.76 24.68
CA ALA A 570 -0.85 21.63 25.60
C ALA A 570 -1.87 21.74 26.76
N ALA A 571 -2.16 22.94 27.25
CA ALA A 571 -3.18 23.17 28.29
C ALA A 571 -4.62 22.89 27.77
N GLU A 572 -4.86 23.10 26.47
CA GLU A 572 -6.12 22.70 25.81
C GLU A 572 -6.20 21.19 25.53
N GLY A 573 -5.13 20.43 25.79
CA GLY A 573 -5.09 18.97 25.67
C GLY A 573 -4.95 18.46 24.23
N VAL A 574 -4.51 19.29 23.29
CA VAL A 574 -4.34 18.91 21.88
C VAL A 574 -2.94 18.39 21.57
N THR A 575 -2.82 17.58 20.53
CA THR A 575 -1.51 17.14 20.03
C THR A 575 -0.86 18.28 19.25
N VAL A 576 0.40 18.59 19.57
CA VAL A 576 1.16 19.68 18.95
C VAL A 576 2.33 19.09 18.15
N GLY A 577 2.39 19.42 16.87
CA GLY A 577 3.52 19.17 15.98
C GLY A 577 4.23 20.47 15.60
N LEU A 578 5.33 20.33 14.84
CA LEU A 578 6.14 21.44 14.38
C LEU A 578 6.28 21.41 12.86
N TYR A 579 6.15 22.57 12.23
CA TYR A 579 6.42 22.79 10.84
C TYR A 579 7.57 23.77 10.68
N SER A 580 8.68 23.31 10.13
CA SER A 580 9.85 24.13 9.81
C SER A 580 10.85 23.33 8.98
N THR A 581 11.80 23.99 8.35
CA THR A 581 13.01 23.31 7.85
C THR A 581 14.11 23.36 8.90
N ALA A 582 15.03 22.40 8.89
CA ALA A 582 16.16 22.37 9.82
C ALA A 582 17.00 23.65 9.78
N SER A 583 17.12 24.29 8.61
CA SER A 583 17.84 25.57 8.46
C SER A 583 17.08 26.75 9.05
N GLN A 584 15.76 26.80 8.85
CA GLN A 584 14.91 27.86 9.43
C GLN A 584 14.82 27.71 10.95
N TRP A 585 14.61 26.50 11.46
CA TRP A 585 14.61 26.21 12.89
C TRP A 585 15.91 26.66 13.55
N SER A 586 17.05 26.26 12.98
CA SER A 586 18.36 26.65 13.49
C SER A 586 18.59 28.18 13.45
N ALA A 587 18.07 28.85 12.43
CA ALA A 587 18.22 30.31 12.30
C ALA A 587 17.33 31.08 13.28
N LEU A 588 16.12 30.57 13.57
CA LEU A 588 15.10 31.31 14.31
C LEU A 588 15.05 30.96 15.82
N VAL A 589 15.19 29.68 16.17
CA VAL A 589 14.90 29.14 17.50
C VAL A 589 15.94 28.12 17.98
N ALA A 590 17.20 28.26 17.58
CA ALA A 590 18.29 27.33 17.92
C ALA A 590 18.40 27.00 19.43
N ALA A 591 17.88 27.84 20.29
CA ALA A 591 17.91 27.64 21.75
C ALA A 591 17.04 26.47 22.24
N LEU A 592 16.03 26.03 21.44
CA LEU A 592 15.13 24.92 21.81
C LEU A 592 15.70 23.52 21.52
N GLY A 593 16.79 23.43 20.78
CA GLY A 593 17.26 22.14 20.27
C GLY A 593 16.32 21.58 19.20
N ILE A 594 16.53 20.34 18.78
CA ILE A 594 15.62 19.63 17.85
C ILE A 594 14.61 18.87 18.72
N PRO A 595 13.31 19.19 18.66
CA PRO A 595 12.32 18.53 19.50
C PRO A 595 12.01 17.10 19.00
N SER A 596 11.53 16.27 19.93
CA SER A 596 11.02 14.91 19.63
C SER A 596 9.53 14.89 19.29
N ALA A 597 8.97 16.04 18.89
CA ALA A 597 7.56 16.17 18.50
C ALA A 597 7.34 15.63 17.07
N PRO A 598 6.09 15.32 16.67
CA PRO A 598 5.76 15.11 15.27
C PRO A 598 6.30 16.25 14.41
N GLU A 599 6.97 15.93 13.32
CA GLU A 599 7.59 16.89 12.42
C GLU A 599 6.90 16.86 11.06
N TRP A 600 6.54 18.02 10.56
CA TRP A 600 6.09 18.22 9.20
C TRP A 600 7.15 19.01 8.43
N TYR A 601 7.73 18.41 7.42
CA TYR A 601 8.76 19.05 6.60
C TYR A 601 8.19 19.58 5.30
N ALA A 602 8.37 20.86 5.02
CA ALA A 602 8.23 21.40 3.68
C ALA A 602 9.39 20.91 2.80
N GLN A 603 9.09 20.21 1.73
CA GLN A 603 10.08 19.80 0.74
C GLN A 603 10.25 20.95 -0.27
N ALA A 604 11.36 21.68 -0.16
CA ALA A 604 11.67 22.76 -1.09
C ALA A 604 11.72 22.26 -2.54
N GLY A 605 10.96 22.89 -3.44
CA GLY A 605 10.97 22.62 -4.88
C GLY A 605 9.72 21.94 -5.44
N LEU A 606 8.73 21.65 -4.62
CA LEU A 606 7.39 21.28 -5.07
C LEU A 606 6.53 22.54 -5.20
N SER A 607 5.71 22.63 -6.25
CA SER A 607 4.69 23.67 -6.38
C SER A 607 3.55 23.38 -5.40
N ASP A 608 2.75 24.40 -5.04
CA ASP A 608 1.56 24.25 -4.17
C ASP A 608 0.57 23.16 -4.64
N ALA A 609 0.66 22.75 -5.92
CA ALA A 609 -0.08 21.60 -6.47
C ALA A 609 0.59 20.23 -6.21
N GLN A 610 1.74 20.18 -5.55
CA GLN A 610 2.55 18.98 -5.30
C GLN A 610 2.80 18.73 -3.79
N LEU A 611 2.42 19.68 -2.93
CA LEU A 611 2.29 19.54 -1.50
C LEU A 611 0.87 19.09 -1.19
#